data_d7e7296c1326058ae22c357eaa124104
#
_entry.id   d7e7296c1326058ae22c357eaa124104
#
_cell.length_a   1.000
_cell.length_b   1.000
_cell.length_c   1.000
_cell.angle_alpha   90.00
_cell.angle_beta   90.00
_cell.angle_gamma   90.00
#
_symmetry.space_group_name_H-M   'P 1'
#
loop_
_entity.id
_entity.type
_entity.pdbx_description
1 polymer ?
#
loop_
_entity_poly.entity_id
_entity_poly.type
_entity_poly.pdbx_seq_one_letter_code
_entity_poly.pdbx_strand_id
1 'polypeptide(L)'
;MKKTLFVVLSLLLVATIVLTGCAKEAKLGSEENPIKWVFVPSGEMEDVSAGADAVADLLFKETGLVVETFVATDYTAAIEALCSGQAQMGSLATFAAITAADRGCAFPELVATRYGSPTYTGQIVAGVDSGITSVADLAGTTFCATDETSTSGWIIPSSMMRAAGINPDTDLDVIFAGSHDAAVVGVYSGDCDAGASYVDARAGVEDEYPDIMDKVIQVEISMEIPNDGVQFIKDFPAEEKQAIIDALLAIMETEEGQAAMDAAYEWDGLEVRDNSFYDAFRQLLDAAGVTAEDL
;
A
#
# COMPACT_ATOMS: atom_id res chain seq x y z
N MET A 1 10.41 20.97 64.91
CA MET A 1 10.40 21.74 63.64
C MET A 1 10.88 20.96 62.42
N LYS A 2 12.04 20.28 62.42
CA LYS A 2 12.52 19.53 61.21
C LYS A 2 11.62 18.34 60.82
N LYS A 3 11.02 17.61 61.77
CA LYS A 3 10.12 16.44 61.49
C LYS A 3 8.77 16.89 60.91
N THR A 4 8.22 18.00 61.33
CA THR A 4 6.96 18.57 60.83
C THR A 4 7.15 19.10 59.38
N LEU A 5 8.30 19.70 59.06
CA LEU A 5 8.61 20.16 57.72
C LEU A 5 8.73 18.99 56.71
N PHE A 6 9.30 17.88 57.12
CA PHE A 6 9.40 16.67 56.27
C PHE A 6 8.02 16.05 55.97
N VAL A 7 7.13 16.01 56.95
CA VAL A 7 5.76 15.48 56.75
C VAL A 7 4.95 16.37 55.84
N VAL A 8 5.07 17.70 55.95
CA VAL A 8 4.35 18.67 55.07
C VAL A 8 4.93 18.58 53.64
N LEU A 9 6.27 18.40 53.49
CA LEU A 9 6.91 18.27 52.18
C LEU A 9 6.52 16.96 51.50
N SER A 10 6.40 15.85 52.27
CA SER A 10 5.95 14.55 51.78
C SER A 10 4.47 14.56 51.38
N LEU A 11 3.61 15.26 52.10
CA LEU A 11 2.20 15.42 51.77
C LEU A 11 1.98 16.31 50.50
N LEU A 12 2.83 17.31 50.31
CA LEU A 12 2.82 18.13 49.10
C LEU A 12 3.31 17.34 47.87
N LEU A 13 4.31 16.47 48.03
CA LEU A 13 4.81 15.62 46.94
C LEU A 13 3.79 14.55 46.50
N VAL A 14 3.04 13.98 47.47
CA VAL A 14 1.97 13.03 47.18
C VAL A 14 0.75 13.71 46.55
N ALA A 15 0.44 14.95 46.93
CA ALA A 15 -0.65 15.72 46.32
C ALA A 15 -0.35 16.10 44.87
N THR A 16 0.90 16.33 44.49
CA THR A 16 1.29 16.60 43.08
C THR A 16 1.22 15.35 42.19
N ILE A 17 1.41 14.14 42.74
CA ILE A 17 1.30 12.90 41.98
C ILE A 17 -0.18 12.51 41.72
N VAL A 18 -1.10 12.93 42.59
CA VAL A 18 -2.53 12.62 42.46
C VAL A 18 -3.24 13.59 41.49
N LEU A 19 -2.62 14.72 41.15
CA LEU A 19 -3.14 15.70 40.20
C LEU A 19 -2.71 15.45 38.74
N THR A 20 -1.84 14.44 38.46
CA THR A 20 -1.71 13.84 37.13
C THR A 20 -2.90 12.88 36.89
N GLY A 21 -4.09 13.31 37.26
CA GLY A 21 -5.33 12.63 36.99
C GLY A 21 -5.57 12.56 35.51
N CYS A 22 -5.91 11.39 35.02
CA CYS A 22 -6.50 11.02 33.75
C CYS A 22 -6.77 12.22 32.83
N ALA A 23 -5.75 12.67 32.12
CA ALA A 23 -6.03 13.36 30.86
C ALA A 23 -6.79 12.31 30.04
N LYS A 24 -8.09 12.53 29.80
CA LYS A 24 -8.85 11.70 28.91
C LYS A 24 -8.09 11.75 27.59
N GLU A 25 -7.62 10.62 27.10
CA GLU A 25 -6.96 10.57 25.80
C GLU A 25 -7.86 11.27 24.80
N ALA A 26 -7.28 12.14 23.97
CA ALA A 26 -8.02 12.86 22.95
C ALA A 26 -8.69 11.83 22.03
N LYS A 27 -9.93 12.09 21.65
CA LYS A 27 -10.69 11.21 20.77
C LYS A 27 -9.93 11.04 19.45
N LEU A 28 -9.78 9.81 18.98
CA LEU A 28 -9.20 9.54 17.65
C LEU A 28 -9.99 10.28 16.56
N GLY A 29 -9.31 10.94 15.65
CA GLY A 29 -9.90 11.80 14.63
C GLY A 29 -10.16 13.23 15.09
N SER A 30 -9.66 13.66 16.27
CA SER A 30 -9.63 15.05 16.69
C SER A 30 -8.33 15.75 16.28
N GLU A 31 -8.27 17.09 16.30
CA GLU A 31 -7.03 17.86 16.04
C GLU A 31 -5.87 17.47 16.97
N GLU A 32 -6.17 17.04 18.21
CA GLU A 32 -5.17 16.61 19.19
C GLU A 32 -4.73 15.16 19.02
N ASN A 33 -5.50 14.33 18.29
CA ASN A 33 -5.24 12.93 18.03
C ASN A 33 -5.80 12.54 16.64
N PRO A 34 -5.16 12.98 15.54
CA PRO A 34 -5.61 12.68 14.19
C PRO A 34 -5.50 11.18 13.89
N ILE A 35 -6.34 10.70 12.98
CA ILE A 35 -6.21 9.38 12.36
C ILE A 35 -5.04 9.46 11.38
N LYS A 36 -4.07 8.56 11.49
CA LYS A 36 -2.97 8.47 10.53
C LYS A 36 -3.26 7.41 9.50
N TRP A 37 -3.19 7.81 8.24
CA TRP A 37 -3.41 6.94 7.09
C TRP A 37 -2.13 6.81 6.28
N VAL A 38 -1.56 5.59 6.25
CA VAL A 38 -0.33 5.27 5.51
C VAL A 38 -0.65 4.77 4.10
N PHE A 39 0.12 5.24 3.14
CA PHE A 39 0.09 4.84 1.74
C PHE A 39 1.41 4.17 1.34
N VAL A 40 1.38 3.17 0.46
CA VAL A 40 2.59 2.62 -0.16
C VAL A 40 3.03 3.49 -1.35
N PRO A 41 4.33 3.59 -1.66
CA PRO A 41 4.83 4.36 -2.81
C PRO A 41 4.64 3.58 -4.12
N SER A 42 3.39 3.43 -4.59
CA SER A 42 3.09 2.63 -5.79
C SER A 42 3.41 3.36 -7.10
N GLY A 43 3.29 4.70 -7.11
CA GLY A 43 3.61 5.59 -8.22
C GLY A 43 4.57 6.70 -7.79
N GLU A 44 4.56 7.82 -8.50
CA GLU A 44 5.34 9.00 -8.12
C GLU A 44 4.87 9.51 -6.74
N MET A 45 5.81 9.65 -5.82
CA MET A 45 5.53 9.96 -4.41
C MET A 45 4.78 11.29 -4.24
N GLU A 46 5.02 12.28 -5.11
CA GLU A 46 4.36 13.58 -5.07
C GLU A 46 2.87 13.44 -5.41
N ASP A 47 2.53 12.63 -6.41
CA ASP A 47 1.15 12.40 -6.86
C ASP A 47 0.37 11.58 -5.84
N VAL A 48 0.97 10.49 -5.33
CA VAL A 48 0.36 9.68 -4.25
C VAL A 48 0.08 10.54 -3.02
N SER A 49 1.03 11.39 -2.61
CA SER A 49 0.85 12.27 -1.45
C SER A 49 -0.25 13.32 -1.69
N ALA A 50 -0.26 13.95 -2.87
CA ALA A 50 -1.24 14.98 -3.20
C ALA A 50 -2.68 14.40 -3.27
N GLY A 51 -2.84 13.22 -3.88
CA GLY A 51 -4.12 12.52 -3.93
C GLY A 51 -4.60 12.11 -2.55
N ALA A 52 -3.71 11.54 -1.72
CA ALA A 52 -4.01 11.14 -0.35
C ALA A 52 -4.47 12.34 0.51
N ASP A 53 -3.76 13.47 0.43
CA ASP A 53 -4.13 14.69 1.17
C ASP A 53 -5.49 15.24 0.71
N ALA A 54 -5.76 15.22 -0.60
CA ALA A 54 -7.06 15.64 -1.14
C ALA A 54 -8.21 14.77 -0.61
N VAL A 55 -8.03 13.45 -0.53
CA VAL A 55 -9.03 12.54 0.05
C VAL A 55 -9.21 12.78 1.55
N ALA A 56 -8.13 13.03 2.30
CA ALA A 56 -8.22 13.37 3.72
C ALA A 56 -9.01 14.65 3.96
N ASP A 57 -8.84 15.67 3.12
CA ASP A 57 -9.62 16.90 3.16
C ASP A 57 -11.11 16.67 2.86
N LEU A 58 -11.43 15.78 1.92
CA LEU A 58 -12.81 15.37 1.63
C LEU A 58 -13.43 14.60 2.81
N LEU A 59 -12.68 13.67 3.41
CA LEU A 59 -13.11 12.95 4.62
C LEU A 59 -13.40 13.91 5.77
N PHE A 60 -12.56 14.92 5.97
CA PHE A 60 -12.82 15.95 7.00
C PHE A 60 -14.11 16.73 6.72
N LYS A 61 -14.36 17.12 5.47
CA LYS A 61 -15.60 17.81 5.07
C LYS A 61 -16.85 16.95 5.36
N GLU A 62 -16.79 15.65 5.11
CA GLU A 62 -17.93 14.75 5.27
C GLU A 62 -18.15 14.29 6.72
N THR A 63 -17.07 14.06 7.49
CA THR A 63 -17.14 13.41 8.80
C THR A 63 -16.78 14.34 9.97
N GLY A 64 -16.02 15.40 9.71
CA GLY A 64 -15.37 16.21 10.74
C GLY A 64 -14.21 15.50 11.45
N LEU A 65 -13.80 14.30 10.99
CA LEU A 65 -12.65 13.58 11.52
C LEU A 65 -11.36 14.09 10.85
N VAL A 66 -10.37 14.40 11.67
CA VAL A 66 -9.04 14.81 11.18
C VAL A 66 -8.26 13.56 10.79
N VAL A 67 -7.84 13.50 9.54
CA VAL A 67 -6.99 12.44 8.98
C VAL A 67 -5.69 13.08 8.51
N GLU A 68 -4.56 12.54 8.95
CA GLU A 68 -3.22 12.89 8.47
C GLU A 68 -2.68 11.74 7.61
N THR A 69 -2.31 12.05 6.39
CA THR A 69 -1.77 11.07 5.44
C THR A 69 -0.25 11.10 5.43
N PHE A 70 0.36 10.00 5.07
CA PHE A 70 1.79 9.95 4.73
C PHE A 70 2.07 8.77 3.82
N VAL A 71 3.05 8.94 2.94
CA VAL A 71 3.58 7.86 2.10
C VAL A 71 4.76 7.22 2.84
N ALA A 72 4.75 5.89 2.97
CA ALA A 72 5.85 5.16 3.60
C ALA A 72 7.09 5.16 2.68
N THR A 73 8.27 4.85 3.22
CA THR A 73 9.51 4.73 2.45
C THR A 73 9.51 3.54 1.50
N ASP A 74 8.80 2.50 1.87
CA ASP A 74 8.64 1.24 1.15
C ASP A 74 7.38 0.51 1.63
N TYR A 75 7.02 -0.59 0.99
CA TYR A 75 5.80 -1.34 1.31
C TYR A 75 5.87 -2.02 2.68
N THR A 76 7.05 -2.52 3.07
CA THR A 76 7.26 -3.13 4.39
C THR A 76 7.10 -2.09 5.50
N ALA A 77 7.63 -0.88 5.31
CA ALA A 77 7.44 0.21 6.26
C ALA A 77 5.95 0.58 6.48
N ALA A 78 5.12 0.49 5.42
CA ALA A 78 3.69 0.70 5.54
C ALA A 78 3.01 -0.39 6.41
N ILE A 79 3.38 -1.67 6.23
CA ILE A 79 2.92 -2.77 7.09
C ILE A 79 3.32 -2.51 8.55
N GLU A 80 4.59 -2.17 8.79
CA GLU A 80 5.11 -1.91 10.12
C GLU A 80 4.45 -0.70 10.79
N ALA A 81 4.10 0.34 10.03
CA ALA A 81 3.38 1.49 10.55
C ALA A 81 2.01 1.10 11.15
N LEU A 82 1.29 0.17 10.50
CA LEU A 82 0.03 -0.38 11.00
C LEU A 82 0.26 -1.31 12.19
N CYS A 83 1.24 -2.21 12.09
CA CYS A 83 1.52 -3.20 13.13
C CYS A 83 2.04 -2.57 14.43
N SER A 84 2.75 -1.46 14.34
CA SER A 84 3.26 -0.71 15.51
C SER A 84 2.27 0.32 16.06
N GLY A 85 1.13 0.56 15.37
CA GLY A 85 0.15 1.58 15.74
C GLY A 85 0.56 3.01 15.39
N GLN A 86 1.61 3.18 14.58
CA GLN A 86 1.99 4.49 14.03
C GLN A 86 0.96 5.00 13.01
N ALA A 87 0.29 4.10 12.31
CA ALA A 87 -0.87 4.38 11.47
C ALA A 87 -2.09 3.59 11.98
N GLN A 88 -3.29 4.12 11.77
CA GLN A 88 -4.56 3.48 12.10
C GLN A 88 -5.30 3.00 10.86
N MET A 89 -4.98 3.56 9.71
CA MET A 89 -5.48 3.16 8.40
C MET A 89 -4.32 2.95 7.43
N GLY A 90 -4.51 2.11 6.44
CA GLY A 90 -3.54 1.87 5.38
C GLY A 90 -4.21 1.71 4.03
N SER A 91 -3.51 2.13 2.97
CA SER A 91 -3.76 1.73 1.60
C SER A 91 -2.57 0.90 1.14
N LEU A 92 -2.69 -0.42 1.35
CA LEU A 92 -1.65 -1.40 1.09
C LEU A 92 -1.94 -2.18 -0.18
N ALA A 93 -0.89 -2.53 -0.93
CA ALA A 93 -0.99 -3.49 -2.02
C ALA A 93 -1.52 -4.84 -1.51
N THR A 94 -2.09 -5.65 -2.39
CA THR A 94 -2.80 -6.89 -2.04
C THR A 94 -2.00 -7.83 -1.13
N PHE A 95 -0.76 -8.15 -1.48
CA PHE A 95 0.07 -9.04 -0.67
C PHE A 95 0.45 -8.40 0.68
N ALA A 96 0.76 -7.11 0.68
CA ALA A 96 1.04 -6.36 1.91
C ALA A 96 -0.20 -6.29 2.83
N ALA A 97 -1.41 -6.14 2.28
CA ALA A 97 -2.66 -6.19 3.03
C ALA A 97 -2.94 -7.57 3.64
N ILE A 98 -2.69 -8.63 2.86
CA ILE A 98 -2.75 -10.03 3.34
C ILE A 98 -1.75 -10.23 4.48
N THR A 99 -0.51 -9.81 4.31
CA THR A 99 0.54 -9.90 5.34
C THR A 99 0.16 -9.17 6.62
N ALA A 100 -0.35 -7.94 6.53
CA ALA A 100 -0.81 -7.19 7.68
C ALA A 100 -1.97 -7.89 8.41
N ALA A 101 -2.90 -8.50 7.66
CA ALA A 101 -4.04 -9.22 8.20
C ALA A 101 -3.61 -10.54 8.87
N ASP A 102 -2.71 -11.31 8.27
CA ASP A 102 -2.20 -12.57 8.81
C ASP A 102 -1.36 -12.35 10.08
N ARG A 103 -0.65 -11.23 10.17
CA ARG A 103 0.02 -10.74 11.38
C ARG A 103 -0.95 -10.20 12.43
N GLY A 104 -2.24 -10.07 12.10
CA GLY A 104 -3.28 -9.55 13.01
C GLY A 104 -3.20 -8.05 13.28
N CYS A 105 -2.52 -7.29 12.45
CA CYS A 105 -2.30 -5.86 12.60
C CYS A 105 -3.46 -5.02 12.07
N ALA A 106 -3.82 -5.22 10.80
CA ALA A 106 -4.85 -4.46 10.12
C ALA A 106 -5.64 -5.36 9.16
N PHE A 107 -6.90 -5.01 8.92
CA PHE A 107 -7.80 -5.83 8.12
C PHE A 107 -8.46 -4.97 7.04
N PRO A 108 -8.61 -5.49 5.80
CA PRO A 108 -9.34 -4.81 4.75
C PRO A 108 -10.83 -4.70 5.09
N GLU A 109 -11.40 -3.53 4.81
CA GLU A 109 -12.82 -3.23 4.93
C GLU A 109 -13.38 -2.68 3.61
N LEU A 110 -12.50 -2.12 2.77
CA LEU A 110 -12.82 -1.66 1.43
C LEU A 110 -11.81 -2.22 0.44
N VAL A 111 -12.29 -2.60 -0.73
CA VAL A 111 -11.48 -3.01 -1.88
C VAL A 111 -11.72 -2.03 -3.01
N ALA A 112 -10.66 -1.60 -3.66
CA ALA A 112 -10.72 -0.70 -4.79
C ALA A 112 -11.26 -1.39 -6.04
N THR A 113 -11.91 -0.61 -6.89
CA THR A 113 -12.17 -1.00 -8.28
C THR A 113 -11.30 -0.18 -9.23
N ARG A 114 -10.90 -0.81 -10.31
CA ARG A 114 -10.25 -0.20 -11.48
C ARG A 114 -10.97 -0.70 -12.71
N TYR A 115 -11.39 0.23 -13.57
CA TYR A 115 -12.24 -0.08 -14.73
C TYR A 115 -13.50 -0.87 -14.34
N GLY A 116 -14.06 -0.57 -13.15
CA GLY A 116 -15.24 -1.23 -12.58
C GLY A 116 -15.00 -2.68 -12.11
N SER A 117 -13.74 -3.15 -12.03
CA SER A 117 -13.38 -4.50 -11.57
C SER A 117 -12.71 -4.45 -10.19
N PRO A 118 -13.07 -5.35 -9.24
CA PRO A 118 -12.35 -5.53 -7.99
C PRO A 118 -11.07 -6.39 -8.14
N THR A 119 -10.67 -6.71 -9.38
CA THR A 119 -9.45 -7.42 -9.73
C THR A 119 -8.69 -6.69 -10.82
N TYR A 120 -7.37 -6.90 -10.88
CA TYR A 120 -6.47 -6.39 -11.90
C TYR A 120 -5.49 -7.47 -12.34
N THR A 121 -4.61 -7.17 -13.29
CA THR A 121 -3.52 -8.07 -13.69
C THR A 121 -2.16 -7.38 -13.58
N GLY A 122 -1.13 -8.17 -13.26
CA GLY A 122 0.25 -7.75 -13.40
C GLY A 122 0.78 -8.07 -14.80
N GLN A 123 1.91 -7.48 -15.14
CA GLN A 123 2.64 -7.75 -16.37
C GLN A 123 4.14 -7.88 -16.11
N ILE A 124 4.78 -8.69 -16.94
CA ILE A 124 6.23 -8.65 -17.16
C ILE A 124 6.45 -7.88 -18.46
N VAL A 125 7.32 -6.91 -18.43
CA VAL A 125 7.70 -6.08 -19.56
C VAL A 125 9.19 -6.23 -19.86
N ALA A 126 9.59 -5.94 -21.09
CA ALA A 126 11.00 -5.95 -21.49
C ALA A 126 11.29 -4.85 -22.52
N GLY A 127 12.55 -4.43 -22.59
CA GLY A 127 13.00 -3.54 -23.67
C GLY A 127 12.81 -4.20 -25.03
N VAL A 128 12.29 -3.46 -26.02
CA VAL A 128 12.01 -3.97 -27.37
C VAL A 128 13.24 -4.60 -28.05
N ASP A 129 14.43 -4.10 -27.74
CA ASP A 129 15.71 -4.56 -28.29
C ASP A 129 16.41 -5.62 -27.42
N SER A 130 15.82 -6.01 -26.27
CA SER A 130 16.40 -6.98 -25.32
C SER A 130 16.45 -8.41 -25.87
N GLY A 131 15.58 -8.74 -26.83
CA GLY A 131 15.40 -10.10 -27.33
C GLY A 131 14.56 -11.00 -26.42
N ILE A 132 14.04 -10.49 -25.31
CA ILE A 132 13.18 -11.21 -24.36
C ILE A 132 11.76 -11.26 -24.95
N THR A 133 11.23 -12.47 -25.13
CA THR A 133 9.92 -12.71 -25.74
C THR A 133 9.01 -13.58 -24.88
N SER A 134 9.56 -14.15 -23.80
CA SER A 134 8.86 -15.03 -22.85
C SER A 134 9.51 -14.96 -21.48
N VAL A 135 8.80 -15.44 -20.45
CA VAL A 135 9.35 -15.55 -19.07
C VAL A 135 10.62 -16.41 -19.05
N ALA A 136 10.71 -17.43 -19.91
CA ALA A 136 11.88 -18.30 -19.96
C ALA A 136 13.17 -17.62 -20.43
N ASP A 137 13.07 -16.46 -21.08
CA ASP A 137 14.22 -15.71 -21.59
C ASP A 137 14.82 -14.79 -20.51
N LEU A 138 14.23 -14.71 -19.32
CA LEU A 138 14.65 -13.80 -18.26
C LEU A 138 15.94 -14.22 -17.54
N ALA A 139 16.35 -15.51 -17.63
CA ALA A 139 17.54 -15.97 -16.92
C ALA A 139 18.81 -15.24 -17.39
N GLY A 140 19.56 -14.69 -16.43
CA GLY A 140 20.80 -13.94 -16.67
C GLY A 140 20.59 -12.47 -17.01
N THR A 141 19.38 -11.94 -16.90
CA THR A 141 19.05 -10.54 -17.18
C THR A 141 19.04 -9.68 -15.91
N THR A 142 19.11 -8.36 -16.10
CA THR A 142 18.81 -7.37 -15.06
C THR A 142 17.30 -7.10 -15.06
N PHE A 143 16.67 -7.24 -13.88
CA PHE A 143 15.22 -7.16 -13.74
C PHE A 143 14.82 -6.05 -12.76
N CYS A 144 14.05 -5.08 -13.22
CA CYS A 144 13.45 -4.04 -12.40
C CYS A 144 12.14 -4.53 -11.76
N ALA A 145 12.19 -4.84 -10.48
CA ALA A 145 11.02 -5.09 -9.64
C ALA A 145 10.58 -3.81 -8.92
N THR A 146 9.32 -3.72 -8.51
CA THR A 146 8.81 -2.55 -7.79
C THR A 146 9.32 -2.52 -6.34
N ASP A 147 8.96 -3.53 -5.55
CA ASP A 147 9.25 -3.69 -4.12
C ASP A 147 9.11 -5.16 -3.76
N GLU A 148 9.84 -5.64 -2.75
CA GLU A 148 9.84 -7.05 -2.33
C GLU A 148 8.45 -7.58 -1.98
N THR A 149 7.55 -6.71 -1.49
CA THR A 149 6.17 -7.04 -1.11
C THR A 149 5.12 -6.57 -2.10
N SER A 150 5.54 -5.98 -3.24
CA SER A 150 4.63 -5.59 -4.31
C SER A 150 4.04 -6.82 -5.00
N THR A 151 2.71 -6.92 -5.02
CA THR A 151 2.00 -8.08 -5.57
C THR A 151 2.30 -8.28 -7.05
N SER A 152 2.04 -7.27 -7.89
CA SER A 152 2.24 -7.33 -9.34
C SER A 152 3.66 -6.97 -9.77
N GLY A 153 4.41 -6.24 -8.92
CA GLY A 153 5.78 -5.84 -9.23
C GLY A 153 6.84 -6.87 -8.84
N TRP A 154 6.52 -7.85 -7.98
CA TRP A 154 7.48 -8.87 -7.57
C TRP A 154 6.87 -10.23 -7.22
N ILE A 155 5.88 -10.31 -6.32
CA ILE A 155 5.39 -11.58 -5.78
C ILE A 155 4.87 -12.51 -6.88
N ILE A 156 3.96 -12.03 -7.71
CA ILE A 156 3.41 -12.83 -8.81
C ILE A 156 4.43 -13.05 -9.93
N PRO A 157 5.19 -12.03 -10.41
CA PRO A 157 6.26 -12.27 -11.38
C PRO A 157 7.30 -13.29 -10.93
N SER A 158 7.77 -13.23 -9.68
CA SER A 158 8.72 -14.20 -9.15
C SER A 158 8.15 -15.62 -9.13
N SER A 159 6.84 -15.78 -8.83
CA SER A 159 6.15 -17.07 -8.91
C SER A 159 6.04 -17.58 -10.36
N MET A 160 5.78 -16.68 -11.32
CA MET A 160 5.75 -17.02 -12.76
C MET A 160 7.13 -17.47 -13.25
N MET A 161 8.21 -16.81 -12.81
CA MET A 161 9.59 -17.21 -13.11
C MET A 161 9.92 -18.60 -12.54
N ARG A 162 9.57 -18.86 -11.26
CA ARG A 162 9.75 -20.17 -10.64
C ARG A 162 8.98 -21.27 -11.37
N ALA A 163 7.76 -20.98 -11.82
CA ALA A 163 6.98 -21.92 -12.63
C ALA A 163 7.61 -22.20 -14.01
N ALA A 164 8.34 -21.23 -14.57
CA ALA A 164 9.12 -21.39 -15.80
C ALA A 164 10.49 -22.04 -15.57
N GLY A 165 10.84 -22.40 -14.34
CA GLY A 165 12.10 -23.06 -13.97
C GLY A 165 13.26 -22.09 -13.72
N ILE A 166 12.99 -20.80 -13.54
CA ILE A 166 13.96 -19.76 -13.19
C ILE A 166 13.87 -19.50 -11.68
N ASN A 167 15.01 -19.52 -11.01
CA ASN A 167 15.09 -19.04 -9.64
C ASN A 167 15.42 -17.53 -9.63
N PRO A 168 14.45 -16.64 -9.33
CA PRO A 168 14.68 -15.19 -9.40
C PRO A 168 15.77 -14.70 -8.44
N ASP A 169 16.04 -15.45 -7.35
CA ASP A 169 17.03 -15.04 -6.34
C ASP A 169 18.48 -15.32 -6.79
N THR A 170 18.69 -16.19 -7.80
CA THR A 170 20.03 -16.61 -8.25
C THR A 170 20.26 -16.44 -9.74
N ASP A 171 19.20 -16.42 -10.54
CA ASP A 171 19.29 -16.44 -12.00
C ASP A 171 19.05 -15.06 -12.62
N LEU A 172 18.73 -14.05 -11.80
CA LEU A 172 18.55 -12.66 -12.21
C LEU A 172 19.40 -11.70 -11.37
N ASP A 173 19.69 -10.53 -11.92
CA ASP A 173 20.16 -9.37 -11.16
C ASP A 173 18.96 -8.46 -10.90
N VAL A 174 18.35 -8.57 -9.70
CA VAL A 174 17.12 -7.88 -9.36
C VAL A 174 17.41 -6.51 -8.76
N ILE A 175 16.78 -5.48 -9.32
CA ILE A 175 16.79 -4.10 -8.81
C ILE A 175 15.38 -3.75 -8.34
N PHE A 176 15.22 -3.46 -7.06
CA PHE A 176 13.97 -2.90 -6.53
C PHE A 176 13.95 -1.39 -6.76
N ALA A 177 13.09 -0.96 -7.68
CA ALA A 177 13.04 0.42 -8.18
C ALA A 177 12.25 1.36 -7.26
N GLY A 178 11.46 0.82 -6.32
CA GLY A 178 10.69 1.58 -5.32
C GLY A 178 9.25 1.91 -5.73
N SER A 179 8.97 2.06 -7.03
CA SER A 179 7.61 2.27 -7.56
C SER A 179 7.39 1.53 -8.88
N HIS A 180 6.14 1.43 -9.33
CA HIS A 180 5.81 0.83 -10.62
C HIS A 180 6.33 1.68 -11.79
N ASP A 181 6.24 2.98 -11.66
CA ASP A 181 6.72 3.94 -12.66
C ASP A 181 8.23 3.84 -12.82
N ALA A 182 8.97 3.84 -11.71
CA ALA A 182 10.41 3.67 -11.73
C ALA A 182 10.84 2.32 -12.34
N ALA A 183 10.08 1.25 -12.11
CA ALA A 183 10.38 -0.05 -12.69
C ALA A 183 10.23 -0.05 -14.24
N VAL A 184 9.14 0.53 -14.78
CA VAL A 184 8.95 0.60 -16.23
C VAL A 184 9.88 1.61 -16.90
N VAL A 185 10.22 2.72 -16.23
CA VAL A 185 11.20 3.70 -16.70
C VAL A 185 12.62 3.13 -16.69
N GLY A 186 12.96 2.28 -15.70
CA GLY A 186 14.23 1.56 -15.69
C GLY A 186 14.42 0.65 -16.89
N VAL A 187 13.34 -0.01 -17.33
CA VAL A 187 13.36 -0.80 -18.58
C VAL A 187 13.45 0.11 -19.80
N TYR A 188 12.71 1.22 -19.82
CA TYR A 188 12.75 2.20 -20.92
C TYR A 188 14.14 2.80 -21.11
N SER A 189 14.82 3.11 -20.02
CA SER A 189 16.17 3.72 -20.01
C SER A 189 17.28 2.74 -20.36
N GLY A 190 16.97 1.42 -20.28
CA GLY A 190 17.96 0.36 -20.47
C GLY A 190 18.81 0.07 -19.21
N ASP A 191 18.39 0.54 -18.04
CA ASP A 191 19.00 0.19 -16.77
C ASP A 191 18.65 -1.26 -16.38
N CYS A 192 17.49 -1.75 -16.86
CA CYS A 192 17.05 -3.12 -16.77
C CYS A 192 16.65 -3.67 -18.15
N ASP A 193 16.93 -4.96 -18.38
CA ASP A 193 16.50 -5.65 -19.59
C ASP A 193 14.99 -5.93 -19.60
N ALA A 194 14.44 -6.21 -18.41
CA ALA A 194 13.04 -6.50 -18.16
C ALA A 194 12.58 -5.94 -16.80
N GLY A 195 11.29 -5.97 -16.54
CA GLY A 195 10.72 -5.54 -15.27
C GLY A 195 9.29 -6.02 -15.08
N ALA A 196 8.69 -5.66 -13.95
CA ALA A 196 7.29 -5.99 -13.66
C ALA A 196 6.53 -4.84 -13.05
N SER A 197 5.23 -4.78 -13.37
CA SER A 197 4.30 -3.76 -12.88
C SER A 197 2.87 -4.29 -12.92
N TYR A 198 1.88 -3.46 -12.53
CA TYR A 198 0.48 -3.67 -12.90
C TYR A 198 0.25 -3.34 -14.39
N VAL A 199 -0.82 -3.85 -14.97
CA VAL A 199 -1.27 -3.50 -16.33
C VAL A 199 -2.21 -2.27 -16.23
N ASP A 200 -1.87 -1.09 -16.81
CA ASP A 200 -0.66 -0.82 -17.55
C ASP A 200 0.07 0.42 -16.96
N ALA A 201 1.03 0.20 -16.09
CA ALA A 201 1.81 1.29 -15.48
C ALA A 201 2.59 2.16 -16.48
N ARG A 202 2.84 1.66 -17.71
CA ARG A 202 3.47 2.46 -18.77
C ARG A 202 2.64 3.67 -19.15
N ALA A 203 1.31 3.58 -19.05
CA ALA A 203 0.40 4.67 -19.36
C ALA A 203 0.55 5.86 -18.40
N GLY A 204 0.88 5.60 -17.13
CA GLY A 204 1.08 6.63 -16.10
C GLY A 204 2.28 7.55 -16.40
N VAL A 205 3.25 7.08 -17.17
CA VAL A 205 4.47 7.84 -17.50
C VAL A 205 4.55 8.25 -18.99
N GLU A 206 3.49 8.04 -19.78
CA GLU A 206 3.49 8.31 -21.24
C GLU A 206 3.65 9.81 -21.55
N ASP A 207 3.20 10.70 -20.69
CA ASP A 207 3.37 12.15 -20.87
C ASP A 207 4.84 12.57 -20.85
N GLU A 208 5.67 11.93 -20.01
CA GLU A 208 7.11 12.15 -19.93
C GLU A 208 7.89 11.33 -20.96
N TYR A 209 7.42 10.12 -21.27
CA TYR A 209 8.03 9.15 -22.18
C TYR A 209 7.08 8.72 -23.29
N PRO A 210 6.82 9.60 -24.31
CA PRO A 210 5.74 9.40 -25.29
C PRO A 210 5.88 8.16 -26.18
N ASP A 211 7.05 7.54 -26.24
CA ASP A 211 7.33 6.32 -27.01
C ASP A 211 7.53 5.07 -26.11
N ILE A 212 7.14 5.16 -24.82
CA ILE A 212 7.34 4.06 -23.88
C ILE A 212 6.61 2.79 -24.28
N MET A 213 5.40 2.91 -24.85
CA MET A 213 4.61 1.77 -25.33
C MET A 213 5.29 1.01 -26.48
N ASP A 214 6.09 1.70 -27.29
CA ASP A 214 6.84 1.11 -28.40
C ASP A 214 8.17 0.51 -27.94
N LYS A 215 8.79 1.07 -26.89
CA LYS A 215 10.11 0.67 -26.40
C LYS A 215 10.07 -0.36 -25.29
N VAL A 216 9.05 -0.32 -24.46
CA VAL A 216 8.84 -1.27 -23.36
C VAL A 216 7.65 -2.15 -23.71
N ILE A 217 7.96 -3.36 -24.20
CA ILE A 217 6.94 -4.29 -24.68
C ILE A 217 6.44 -5.21 -23.56
N GLN A 218 5.16 -5.57 -23.62
CA GLN A 218 4.57 -6.57 -22.73
C GLN A 218 4.99 -7.97 -23.16
N VAL A 219 5.59 -8.73 -22.24
CA VAL A 219 6.07 -10.10 -22.47
C VAL A 219 5.05 -11.13 -21.99
N GLU A 220 4.50 -10.93 -20.81
CA GLU A 220 3.52 -11.85 -20.20
C GLU A 220 2.55 -11.07 -19.31
N ILE A 221 1.31 -11.57 -19.22
CA ILE A 221 0.27 -11.05 -18.30
C ILE A 221 0.05 -12.09 -17.21
N SER A 222 -0.10 -11.64 -15.98
CA SER A 222 -0.38 -12.51 -14.84
C SER A 222 -1.82 -13.02 -14.83
N MET A 223 -2.10 -13.95 -13.94
CA MET A 223 -3.45 -14.22 -13.48
C MET A 223 -4.11 -12.97 -12.86
N GLU A 224 -5.44 -13.00 -12.70
CA GLU A 224 -6.15 -11.97 -11.96
C GLU A 224 -5.69 -11.91 -10.50
N ILE A 225 -5.47 -10.70 -10.02
CA ILE A 225 -5.05 -10.34 -8.67
C ILE A 225 -6.21 -9.56 -8.05
N PRO A 226 -6.70 -9.90 -6.84
CA PRO A 226 -7.63 -9.05 -6.12
C PRO A 226 -7.04 -7.66 -5.94
N ASN A 227 -7.84 -6.60 -6.12
CA ASN A 227 -7.34 -5.25 -5.91
C ASN A 227 -6.96 -5.01 -4.44
N ASP A 228 -6.10 -4.05 -4.26
CA ASP A 228 -5.80 -3.37 -3.01
C ASP A 228 -7.04 -2.62 -2.47
N GLY A 229 -6.86 -1.86 -1.39
CA GLY A 229 -7.97 -1.12 -0.81
C GLY A 229 -7.60 -0.46 0.51
N VAL A 230 -8.58 -0.25 1.38
CA VAL A 230 -8.38 0.42 2.67
C VAL A 230 -8.44 -0.59 3.81
N GLN A 231 -7.38 -0.62 4.60
CA GLN A 231 -7.24 -1.46 5.79
C GLN A 231 -7.34 -0.60 7.05
N PHE A 232 -7.95 -1.16 8.10
CA PHE A 232 -8.03 -0.56 9.43
C PHE A 232 -7.37 -1.45 10.45
N ILE A 233 -6.69 -0.87 11.44
CA ILE A 233 -6.14 -1.66 12.56
C ILE A 233 -7.26 -2.36 13.31
N LYS A 234 -6.91 -3.49 13.95
CA LYS A 234 -7.87 -4.37 14.65
C LYS A 234 -8.77 -3.66 15.64
N ASP A 235 -8.22 -2.74 16.43
CA ASP A 235 -8.93 -2.05 17.52
C ASP A 235 -9.40 -0.64 17.10
N PHE A 236 -9.57 -0.40 15.80
CA PHE A 236 -10.09 0.89 15.32
C PHE A 236 -11.51 1.09 15.84
N PRO A 237 -11.85 2.29 16.41
CA PRO A 237 -13.18 2.54 16.97
C PRO A 237 -14.27 2.36 15.92
N ALA A 238 -15.28 1.55 16.25
CA ALA A 238 -16.28 1.08 15.27
C ALA A 238 -17.16 2.20 14.69
N GLU A 239 -17.47 3.23 15.48
CA GLU A 239 -18.29 4.37 15.05
C GLU A 239 -17.54 5.22 14.02
N GLU A 240 -16.27 5.54 14.30
CA GLU A 240 -15.40 6.31 13.43
C GLU A 240 -15.06 5.52 12.15
N LYS A 241 -14.82 4.18 12.28
CA LYS A 241 -14.58 3.30 11.13
C LYS A 241 -15.76 3.32 10.16
N GLN A 242 -16.98 3.13 10.68
CA GLN A 242 -18.16 3.14 9.85
C GLN A 242 -18.39 4.50 9.18
N ALA A 243 -18.17 5.60 9.93
CA ALA A 243 -18.29 6.94 9.37
C ALA A 243 -17.29 7.20 8.22
N ILE A 244 -16.05 6.69 8.33
CA ILE A 244 -15.04 6.80 7.28
C ILE A 244 -15.42 5.93 6.07
N ILE A 245 -15.86 4.69 6.29
CA ILE A 245 -16.30 3.80 5.20
C ILE A 245 -17.45 4.45 4.41
N ASP A 246 -18.49 4.93 5.11
CA ASP A 246 -19.64 5.57 4.47
C ASP A 246 -19.23 6.84 3.70
N ALA A 247 -18.32 7.64 4.28
CA ALA A 247 -17.81 8.84 3.64
C ALA A 247 -16.94 8.52 2.40
N LEU A 248 -16.04 7.55 2.48
CA LEU A 248 -15.22 7.14 1.33
C LEU A 248 -16.09 6.65 0.17
N LEU A 249 -17.12 5.85 0.44
CA LEU A 249 -18.06 5.41 -0.59
C LEU A 249 -18.79 6.60 -1.22
N ALA A 250 -19.24 7.58 -0.40
CA ALA A 250 -19.90 8.78 -0.90
C ALA A 250 -18.96 9.70 -1.69
N ILE A 251 -17.71 9.84 -1.25
CA ILE A 251 -16.66 10.61 -1.94
C ILE A 251 -16.41 10.03 -3.34
N MET A 252 -16.33 8.70 -3.48
CA MET A 252 -16.12 8.03 -4.76
C MET A 252 -17.27 8.20 -5.77
N GLU A 253 -18.46 8.63 -5.33
CA GLU A 253 -19.56 9.01 -6.22
C GLU A 253 -19.41 10.44 -6.79
N THR A 254 -18.40 11.20 -6.37
CA THR A 254 -18.15 12.59 -6.80
C THR A 254 -16.97 12.67 -7.76
N GLU A 255 -17.02 13.63 -8.71
CA GLU A 255 -15.90 13.91 -9.62
C GLU A 255 -14.62 14.32 -8.86
N GLU A 256 -14.75 15.11 -7.77
CA GLU A 256 -13.63 15.56 -6.94
C GLU A 256 -12.96 14.36 -6.21
N GLY A 257 -13.77 13.44 -5.69
CA GLY A 257 -13.27 12.26 -4.98
C GLY A 257 -12.61 11.25 -5.93
N GLN A 258 -13.22 10.99 -7.08
CA GLN A 258 -12.63 10.14 -8.11
C GLN A 258 -11.29 10.70 -8.60
N ALA A 259 -11.21 12.00 -8.88
CA ALA A 259 -9.95 12.63 -9.30
C ALA A 259 -8.85 12.54 -8.23
N ALA A 260 -9.21 12.66 -6.93
CA ALA A 260 -8.25 12.54 -5.85
C ALA A 260 -7.74 11.09 -5.68
N MET A 261 -8.63 10.09 -5.77
CA MET A 261 -8.26 8.68 -5.68
C MET A 261 -7.55 8.17 -6.93
N ASP A 262 -7.90 8.70 -8.10
CA ASP A 262 -7.20 8.42 -9.36
C ASP A 262 -5.75 8.90 -9.29
N ALA A 263 -5.53 10.14 -8.82
CA ALA A 263 -4.19 10.68 -8.62
C ALA A 263 -3.37 9.89 -7.60
N ALA A 264 -3.99 9.35 -6.54
CA ALA A 264 -3.29 8.56 -5.55
C ALA A 264 -2.94 7.15 -6.06
N TYR A 265 -3.93 6.43 -6.64
CA TYR A 265 -3.81 5.00 -6.92
C TYR A 265 -4.62 4.51 -8.12
N GLU A 266 -5.09 5.38 -9.00
CA GLU A 266 -5.94 5.01 -10.16
C GLU A 266 -7.19 4.22 -9.75
N TRP A 267 -7.79 4.55 -8.60
CA TRP A 267 -9.04 3.92 -8.16
C TRP A 267 -10.25 4.65 -8.75
N ASP A 268 -11.13 3.91 -9.41
CA ASP A 268 -12.40 4.45 -9.94
C ASP A 268 -13.61 4.16 -9.04
N GLY A 269 -13.45 3.33 -8.00
CA GLY A 269 -14.48 3.02 -7.04
C GLY A 269 -13.97 2.24 -5.84
N LEU A 270 -14.86 2.03 -4.87
CA LEU A 270 -14.64 1.23 -3.67
C LEU A 270 -15.82 0.31 -3.41
N GLU A 271 -15.54 -0.93 -3.01
CA GLU A 271 -16.54 -1.90 -2.57
C GLU A 271 -16.27 -2.34 -1.13
N VAL A 272 -17.32 -2.47 -0.31
CA VAL A 272 -17.21 -3.06 1.03
C VAL A 272 -16.89 -4.54 0.89
N ARG A 273 -15.70 -4.93 1.31
CA ARG A 273 -15.22 -6.31 1.32
C ARG A 273 -14.36 -6.54 2.57
N ASP A 274 -14.59 -7.64 3.23
CA ASP A 274 -13.77 -8.05 4.37
C ASP A 274 -12.56 -8.92 3.94
N ASN A 275 -11.76 -9.32 4.93
CA ASN A 275 -10.55 -10.10 4.70
C ASN A 275 -10.79 -11.43 3.95
N SER A 276 -12.00 -12.00 3.98
CA SER A 276 -12.31 -13.25 3.27
C SER A 276 -12.31 -13.09 1.74
N PHE A 277 -12.40 -11.86 1.24
CA PHE A 277 -12.26 -11.56 -0.19
C PHE A 277 -10.93 -12.07 -0.77
N TYR A 278 -9.87 -12.08 0.05
CA TYR A 278 -8.53 -12.52 -0.36
C TYR A 278 -8.27 -14.03 -0.16
N ASP A 279 -9.21 -14.81 0.39
CA ASP A 279 -8.96 -16.21 0.78
C ASP A 279 -8.55 -17.10 -0.41
N ALA A 280 -9.20 -16.91 -1.58
CA ALA A 280 -8.85 -17.68 -2.77
C ALA A 280 -7.44 -17.34 -3.27
N PHE A 281 -7.07 -16.07 -3.21
CA PHE A 281 -5.74 -15.60 -3.61
C PHE A 281 -4.66 -16.07 -2.61
N ARG A 282 -4.96 -16.06 -1.33
CA ARG A 282 -4.10 -16.61 -0.26
C ARG A 282 -3.78 -18.09 -0.51
N GLN A 283 -4.79 -18.90 -0.88
CA GLN A 283 -4.58 -20.30 -1.23
C GLN A 283 -3.68 -20.50 -2.47
N LEU A 284 -3.75 -19.59 -3.43
CA LEU A 284 -2.86 -19.61 -4.61
C LEU A 284 -1.42 -19.27 -4.24
N LEU A 285 -1.21 -18.28 -3.38
CA LEU A 285 0.11 -17.92 -2.86
C LEU A 285 0.72 -19.06 -2.07
N ASP A 286 -0.04 -19.68 -1.17
CA ASP A 286 0.38 -20.85 -0.38
C ASP A 286 0.78 -22.02 -1.29
N ALA A 287 -0.02 -22.30 -2.34
CA ALA A 287 0.28 -23.34 -3.31
C ALA A 287 1.56 -23.05 -4.14
N ALA A 288 1.88 -21.77 -4.34
CA ALA A 288 3.11 -21.31 -4.99
C ALA A 288 4.31 -21.27 -4.03
N GLY A 289 4.11 -21.57 -2.73
CA GLY A 289 5.15 -21.51 -1.70
C GLY A 289 5.51 -20.08 -1.30
N VAL A 290 4.59 -19.12 -1.47
CA VAL A 290 4.76 -17.73 -1.06
C VAL A 290 3.97 -17.50 0.20
N THR A 291 4.63 -17.21 1.30
CA THR A 291 3.98 -16.97 2.60
C THR A 291 4.38 -15.62 3.18
N ALA A 292 3.52 -15.07 4.05
CA ALA A 292 3.82 -13.85 4.79
C ALA A 292 5.01 -13.99 5.77
N GLU A 293 5.50 -15.23 6.01
CA GLU A 293 6.64 -15.53 6.88
C GLU A 293 7.99 -15.39 6.13
N ASP A 294 7.95 -15.24 4.81
CA ASP A 294 9.15 -15.12 3.96
C ASP A 294 9.66 -13.68 3.83
N LEU A 295 9.12 -12.73 4.63
CA LEU A 295 9.42 -11.30 4.64
C LEU A 295 10.18 -10.84 5.90
#